data_14dca758fcf6596d9ce811acfc2da071
#
_entry.id   14dca758fcf6596d9ce811acfc2da071
#
_cell.length_a   1.000
_cell.length_b   1.000
_cell.length_c   1.000
_cell.angle_alpha   90.00
_cell.angle_beta   90.00
_cell.angle_gamma   90.00
#
_symmetry.space_group_name_H-M   'P 1'
#
loop_
_entity.id
_entity.type
_entity.pdbx_description
1 polymer ?
#
loop_
_entity_poly.entity_id
_entity_poly.type
_entity_poly.pdbx_seq_one_letter_code
_entity_poly.pdbx_strand_id
1 'polypeptide(L)'
;MSFFKKIFSKEKKETLDKGLEKTKTSFFSKLSKAVAGKAKVDDDVLDNLEEVLVSSDVGVDTTLKIIERIEERVARDKYLGTEELNQILRDEIAGLLSETNTGDETDFTIPENRKPYVLMVVGVNGVGKTTTIGKLASQFKKKGLKVVLGAADTFRAAAIDQLQVWADRTDVPIIRQEMGSDPASVAFDTVKSGVNQDADVIIIDTAGRLHNKVNLMNELTKIKRVMQKVIPDAPHDVLLVLDGSTGQNAFEQAKQFTKATEVTSLAVTKLDGTAKGGVVIGISDQFKIPVKYIGVGEGIDDLQVFNKHEFVDSFFK
;
A
#
# COMPACT_ATOMS: atom_id res chain seq x y z
N MET A 1 7.64 -4.95 27.63
CA MET A 1 8.13 -4.88 26.24
C MET A 1 9.65 -4.95 26.24
N SER A 2 10.25 -5.87 25.45
CA SER A 2 11.70 -6.04 25.39
C SER A 2 12.39 -4.79 24.85
N PHE A 3 13.56 -4.43 25.38
CA PHE A 3 14.44 -3.34 24.96
C PHE A 3 14.68 -3.35 23.43
N PHE A 4 14.87 -4.52 22.85
CA PHE A 4 15.00 -4.71 21.39
C PHE A 4 13.74 -4.27 20.60
N LYS A 5 12.53 -4.58 21.07
CA LYS A 5 11.29 -4.11 20.41
C LYS A 5 11.19 -2.58 20.38
N LYS A 6 11.71 -1.91 21.41
CA LYS A 6 11.71 -0.44 21.51
C LYS A 6 12.70 0.23 20.54
N ILE A 7 13.88 -0.40 20.32
CA ILE A 7 14.89 0.08 19.36
C ILE A 7 14.40 -0.10 17.93
N PHE A 8 13.89 -1.28 17.55
CA PHE A 8 13.35 -1.55 16.21
C PHE A 8 12.14 -0.67 15.89
N SER A 9 11.27 -0.39 16.85
CA SER A 9 10.15 0.55 16.70
C SER A 9 10.64 1.98 16.44
N LYS A 10 11.73 2.39 17.08
CA LYS A 10 12.31 3.72 16.91
C LYS A 10 12.96 3.89 15.52
N GLU A 11 13.73 2.91 15.05
CA GLU A 11 14.35 2.93 13.73
C GLU A 11 13.29 2.93 12.61
N LYS A 12 12.23 2.12 12.73
CA LYS A 12 11.11 2.12 11.77
C LYS A 12 10.44 3.49 11.69
N LYS A 13 10.22 4.12 12.84
CA LYS A 13 9.62 5.46 12.89
C LYS A 13 10.53 6.53 12.29
N GLU A 14 11.82 6.51 12.57
CA GLU A 14 12.80 7.43 11.97
C GLU A 14 12.85 7.27 10.44
N THR A 15 12.80 6.04 9.93
CA THR A 15 12.74 5.76 8.49
C THR A 15 11.44 6.24 7.86
N LEU A 16 10.30 6.08 8.54
CA LEU A 16 9.00 6.60 8.11
C LEU A 16 9.01 8.12 8.06
N ASP A 17 9.43 8.78 9.13
CA ASP A 17 9.48 10.24 9.23
C ASP A 17 10.39 10.84 8.16
N LYS A 18 11.54 10.21 7.87
CA LYS A 18 12.45 10.61 6.79
C LYS A 18 11.85 10.37 5.41
N GLY A 19 11.21 9.23 5.20
CA GLY A 19 10.57 8.90 3.93
C GLY A 19 9.37 9.80 3.61
N LEU A 20 8.67 10.31 4.61
CA LEU A 20 7.53 11.22 4.45
C LEU A 20 7.87 12.71 4.61
N GLU A 21 9.16 13.07 4.72
CA GLU A 21 9.60 14.46 5.00
C GLU A 21 9.07 15.46 3.98
N LYS A 22 9.08 15.14 2.69
CA LYS A 22 8.55 16.02 1.63
C LYS A 22 7.04 16.22 1.75
N THR A 23 6.30 15.14 1.99
CA THR A 23 4.86 15.19 2.21
C THR A 23 4.54 16.01 3.45
N LYS A 24 5.21 15.73 4.56
CA LYS A 24 5.09 16.45 5.82
C LYS A 24 5.34 17.94 5.64
N THR A 25 6.49 18.33 5.11
CA THR A 25 6.88 19.74 4.95
C THR A 25 5.86 20.49 4.09
N SER A 26 5.39 19.89 2.99
CA SER A 26 4.39 20.48 2.12
C SER A 26 3.04 20.60 2.82
N PHE A 27 2.54 19.52 3.41
CA PHE A 27 1.25 19.49 4.08
C PHE A 27 1.22 20.44 5.30
N PHE A 28 2.18 20.30 6.21
CA PHE A 28 2.25 21.11 7.42
C PHE A 28 2.40 22.60 7.13
N SER A 29 3.23 22.99 6.14
CA SER A 29 3.39 24.40 5.77
C SER A 29 2.11 25.01 5.20
N LYS A 30 1.35 24.26 4.42
CA LYS A 30 0.05 24.69 3.89
C LYS A 30 -1.00 24.76 5.01
N LEU A 31 -1.08 23.73 5.84
CA LEU A 31 -1.99 23.67 6.99
C LEU A 31 -1.76 24.83 7.96
N SER A 32 -0.49 25.09 8.32
CA SER A 32 -0.14 26.19 9.22
C SER A 32 -0.54 27.56 8.66
N LYS A 33 -0.46 27.75 7.35
CA LYS A 33 -0.91 28.98 6.68
C LYS A 33 -2.45 29.09 6.68
N ALA A 34 -3.15 27.97 6.44
CA ALA A 34 -4.61 27.92 6.39
C ALA A 34 -5.26 28.35 7.72
N VAL A 35 -4.60 28.02 8.84
CA VAL A 35 -5.12 28.30 10.20
C VAL A 35 -4.43 29.49 10.91
N ALA A 36 -3.42 30.11 10.28
CA ALA A 36 -2.64 31.19 10.91
C ALA A 36 -3.51 32.41 11.24
N GLY A 37 -3.44 32.86 12.49
CA GLY A 37 -4.14 34.06 12.96
C GLY A 37 -5.67 33.91 13.12
N LYS A 38 -6.23 32.73 12.94
CA LYS A 38 -7.66 32.47 13.11
C LYS A 38 -7.94 31.99 14.53
N ALA A 39 -8.87 32.66 15.21
CA ALA A 39 -9.29 32.33 16.57
C ALA A 39 -10.50 31.38 16.59
N LYS A 40 -11.14 31.16 15.45
CA LYS A 40 -12.30 30.26 15.27
C LYS A 40 -12.18 29.53 13.95
N VAL A 41 -12.83 28.37 13.88
CA VAL A 41 -13.07 27.68 12.62
C VAL A 41 -14.28 28.34 11.97
N ASP A 42 -14.04 29.17 10.99
CA ASP A 42 -15.03 29.79 10.11
C ASP A 42 -14.99 29.15 8.72
N ASP A 43 -15.89 29.54 7.84
CA ASP A 43 -15.99 29.02 6.48
C ASP A 43 -14.65 29.22 5.73
N ASP A 44 -13.96 30.36 5.94
CA ASP A 44 -12.64 30.61 5.34
C ASP A 44 -11.58 29.58 5.79
N VAL A 45 -11.60 29.12 7.04
CA VAL A 45 -10.69 28.09 7.55
C VAL A 45 -10.99 26.74 6.92
N LEU A 46 -12.27 26.38 6.79
CA LEU A 46 -12.70 25.14 6.18
C LEU A 46 -12.35 25.10 4.69
N ASP A 47 -12.61 26.17 3.96
CA ASP A 47 -12.22 26.32 2.54
C ASP A 47 -10.70 26.16 2.36
N ASN A 48 -9.89 26.79 3.22
CA ASN A 48 -8.44 26.64 3.18
C ASN A 48 -7.99 25.21 3.53
N LEU A 49 -8.64 24.53 4.47
CA LEU A 49 -8.37 23.13 4.79
C LEU A 49 -8.71 22.21 3.61
N GLU A 50 -9.85 22.47 2.94
CA GLU A 50 -10.23 21.75 1.72
C GLU A 50 -9.15 21.89 0.65
N GLU A 51 -8.66 23.12 0.38
CA GLU A 51 -7.59 23.36 -0.59
C GLU A 51 -6.31 22.59 -0.22
N VAL A 52 -5.93 22.57 1.07
CA VAL A 52 -4.76 21.82 1.55
C VAL A 52 -4.90 20.33 1.30
N LEU A 53 -6.05 19.73 1.63
CA LEU A 53 -6.32 18.31 1.47
C LEU A 53 -6.33 17.91 -0.01
N VAL A 54 -7.06 18.66 -0.86
CA VAL A 54 -7.12 18.43 -2.31
C VAL A 54 -5.74 18.57 -2.95
N SER A 55 -4.99 19.63 -2.62
CA SER A 55 -3.64 19.87 -3.16
C SER A 55 -2.59 18.85 -2.68
N SER A 56 -2.94 18.06 -1.67
CA SER A 56 -2.13 16.93 -1.16
C SER A 56 -2.56 15.58 -1.74
N ASP A 57 -3.41 15.58 -2.77
CA ASP A 57 -3.97 14.41 -3.46
C ASP A 57 -4.82 13.48 -2.57
N VAL A 58 -5.50 14.01 -1.54
CA VAL A 58 -6.48 13.24 -0.74
C VAL A 58 -7.70 12.84 -1.59
N GLY A 59 -8.01 13.63 -2.65
CA GLY A 59 -9.19 13.44 -3.48
C GLY A 59 -10.41 14.19 -2.95
N VAL A 60 -11.27 14.65 -3.86
CA VAL A 60 -12.38 15.56 -3.53
C VAL A 60 -13.38 14.90 -2.57
N ASP A 61 -13.87 13.69 -2.89
CA ASP A 61 -14.90 13.02 -2.10
C ASP A 61 -14.44 12.76 -0.65
N THR A 62 -13.20 12.32 -0.47
CA THR A 62 -12.61 12.07 0.85
C THR A 62 -12.35 13.38 1.59
N THR A 63 -11.93 14.43 0.88
CA THR A 63 -11.75 15.77 1.46
C THR A 63 -13.07 16.30 2.03
N LEU A 64 -14.15 16.25 1.27
CA LEU A 64 -15.47 16.69 1.74
C LEU A 64 -15.93 15.94 2.98
N LYS A 65 -15.72 14.62 3.05
CA LYS A 65 -16.01 13.84 4.27
C LYS A 65 -15.18 14.27 5.48
N ILE A 66 -13.90 14.60 5.27
CA ILE A 66 -13.04 15.08 6.36
C ILE A 66 -13.54 16.45 6.86
N ILE A 67 -13.87 17.36 5.94
CA ILE A 67 -14.39 18.69 6.28
C ILE A 67 -15.71 18.58 7.05
N GLU A 68 -16.68 17.79 6.56
CA GLU A 68 -17.95 17.56 7.24
C GLU A 68 -17.76 17.03 8.69
N ARG A 69 -16.87 16.07 8.89
CA ARG A 69 -16.53 15.56 10.23
C ARG A 69 -15.91 16.61 11.14
N ILE A 70 -15.05 17.47 10.57
CA ILE A 70 -14.46 18.60 11.32
C ILE A 70 -15.55 19.58 11.74
N GLU A 71 -16.45 19.96 10.81
CA GLU A 71 -17.58 20.84 11.11
C GLU A 71 -18.45 20.29 12.24
N GLU A 72 -18.88 19.03 12.14
CA GLU A 72 -19.67 18.37 13.17
C GLU A 72 -18.97 18.36 14.54
N ARG A 73 -17.66 18.07 14.53
CA ARG A 73 -16.87 18.01 15.76
C ARG A 73 -16.67 19.38 16.39
N VAL A 74 -16.37 20.41 15.58
CA VAL A 74 -16.22 21.79 16.03
C VAL A 74 -17.55 22.36 16.56
N ALA A 75 -18.68 22.01 15.93
CA ALA A 75 -20.00 22.42 16.41
C ALA A 75 -20.36 21.80 17.78
N ARG A 76 -19.90 20.57 18.04
CA ARG A 76 -20.17 19.84 19.30
C ARG A 76 -19.19 20.21 20.41
N ASP A 77 -17.89 20.19 20.08
CA ASP A 77 -16.79 20.37 21.01
C ASP A 77 -16.28 21.81 20.90
N LYS A 78 -16.51 22.66 21.90
CA LYS A 78 -16.08 24.07 21.84
C LYS A 78 -14.60 24.19 21.49
N TYR A 79 -14.32 24.68 20.31
CA TYR A 79 -12.98 24.87 19.75
C TYR A 79 -12.27 26.05 20.42
N LEU A 80 -11.00 25.86 20.84
CA LEU A 80 -10.23 26.83 21.61
C LEU A 80 -8.95 27.34 20.91
N GLY A 81 -8.50 26.74 19.80
CA GLY A 81 -7.31 27.22 19.11
C GLY A 81 -6.73 26.29 18.04
N THR A 82 -5.65 26.74 17.38
CA THR A 82 -5.01 26.07 16.26
C THR A 82 -4.48 24.67 16.60
N GLU A 83 -3.96 24.46 17.81
CA GLU A 83 -3.45 23.14 18.23
C GLU A 83 -4.58 22.13 18.34
N GLU A 84 -5.75 22.55 18.83
CA GLU A 84 -6.92 21.71 18.96
C GLU A 84 -7.49 21.34 17.58
N LEU A 85 -7.51 22.26 16.61
CA LEU A 85 -7.90 21.99 15.24
C LEU A 85 -6.95 20.97 14.59
N ASN A 86 -5.64 21.08 14.79
CA ASN A 86 -4.67 20.10 14.30
C ASN A 86 -4.92 18.71 14.91
N GLN A 87 -5.31 18.65 16.19
CA GLN A 87 -5.65 17.40 16.84
C GLN A 87 -6.95 16.81 16.27
N ILE A 88 -7.99 17.64 16.07
CA ILE A 88 -9.25 17.23 15.44
C ILE A 88 -8.99 16.67 14.05
N LEU A 89 -8.25 17.39 13.20
CA LEU A 89 -7.93 16.94 11.85
C LEU A 89 -7.16 15.60 11.87
N ARG A 90 -6.21 15.45 12.75
CA ARG A 90 -5.46 14.19 12.96
C ARG A 90 -6.39 13.04 13.32
N ASP A 91 -7.26 13.25 14.30
CA ASP A 91 -8.18 12.25 14.81
C ASP A 91 -9.19 11.83 13.72
N GLU A 92 -9.72 12.79 12.94
CA GLU A 92 -10.68 12.49 11.88
C GLU A 92 -10.05 11.73 10.72
N ILE A 93 -8.83 12.07 10.31
CA ILE A 93 -8.09 11.31 9.30
C ILE A 93 -7.77 9.90 9.81
N ALA A 94 -7.31 9.76 11.05
CA ALA A 94 -7.05 8.44 11.64
C ALA A 94 -8.33 7.62 11.79
N GLY A 95 -9.43 8.26 12.17
CA GLY A 95 -10.77 7.67 12.24
C GLY A 95 -11.22 7.13 10.88
N LEU A 96 -11.09 7.94 9.83
CA LEU A 96 -11.43 7.55 8.47
C LEU A 96 -10.60 6.34 7.99
N LEU A 97 -9.30 6.35 8.20
CA LEU A 97 -8.43 5.21 7.88
C LEU A 97 -8.78 3.96 8.71
N SER A 98 -9.29 4.12 9.93
CA SER A 98 -9.70 3.01 10.80
C SER A 98 -10.93 2.27 10.29
N GLU A 99 -11.79 2.90 9.50
CA GLU A 99 -12.96 2.25 8.91
C GLU A 99 -12.56 1.13 7.93
N THR A 100 -11.42 1.27 7.30
CA THR A 100 -10.92 0.31 6.31
C THR A 100 -9.81 -0.56 6.90
N ASN A 101 -8.91 0.03 7.71
CA ASN A 101 -7.79 -0.65 8.35
C ASN A 101 -8.18 -1.04 9.79
N THR A 102 -9.00 -2.08 9.92
CA THR A 102 -9.54 -2.55 11.21
C THR A 102 -8.52 -3.31 12.06
N GLY A 103 -7.45 -3.85 11.46
CA GLY A 103 -6.35 -4.52 12.15
C GLY A 103 -5.25 -3.54 12.57
N ASP A 104 -4.64 -3.79 13.72
CA ASP A 104 -3.39 -3.13 14.14
C ASP A 104 -2.21 -4.05 13.80
N GLU A 105 -2.07 -4.42 12.51
CA GLU A 105 -0.93 -5.20 12.06
C GLU A 105 0.34 -4.35 12.22
N THR A 106 1.24 -4.82 13.07
CA THR A 106 2.52 -4.13 13.36
C THR A 106 3.71 -4.83 12.71
N ASP A 107 3.47 -5.98 12.06
CA ASP A 107 4.52 -6.83 11.54
C ASP A 107 4.09 -7.60 10.27
N PHE A 108 5.08 -8.15 9.55
CA PHE A 108 4.86 -9.00 8.38
C PHE A 108 4.36 -10.38 8.84
N THR A 109 3.04 -10.54 8.93
CA THR A 109 2.37 -11.77 9.35
C THR A 109 1.51 -12.35 8.23
N ILE A 110 1.24 -13.64 8.31
CA ILE A 110 0.28 -14.33 7.46
C ILE A 110 -0.81 -14.94 8.35
N PRO A 111 -2.04 -15.12 7.84
CA PRO A 111 -3.10 -15.78 8.59
C PRO A 111 -2.71 -17.22 8.94
N GLU A 112 -2.83 -17.61 10.22
CA GLU A 112 -2.43 -18.95 10.71
C GLU A 112 -3.16 -20.10 10.04
N ASN A 113 -4.39 -19.87 9.59
CA ASN A 113 -5.23 -20.87 8.94
C ASN A 113 -5.03 -20.97 7.41
N ARG A 114 -4.00 -20.34 6.86
CA ARG A 114 -3.72 -20.26 5.42
C ARG A 114 -2.29 -20.69 5.11
N LYS A 115 -2.10 -21.98 4.80
CA LYS A 115 -0.80 -22.52 4.42
C LYS A 115 -0.93 -23.42 3.18
N PRO A 116 -0.26 -23.07 2.08
CA PRO A 116 0.48 -21.82 1.87
C PRO A 116 -0.44 -20.60 1.72
N TYR A 117 0.01 -19.44 2.22
CA TYR A 117 -0.62 -18.16 1.95
C TYR A 117 -0.24 -17.68 0.54
N VAL A 118 -1.20 -17.53 -0.35
CA VAL A 118 -0.96 -17.16 -1.75
C VAL A 118 -1.27 -15.70 -1.96
N LEU A 119 -0.23 -14.93 -2.31
CA LEU A 119 -0.30 -13.51 -2.60
C LEU A 119 -0.12 -13.26 -4.10
N MET A 120 -1.10 -12.67 -4.76
CA MET A 120 -1.03 -12.22 -6.14
C MET A 120 -0.77 -10.72 -6.18
N VAL A 121 0.37 -10.29 -6.77
CA VAL A 121 0.75 -8.87 -6.81
C VAL A 121 0.40 -8.28 -8.17
N VAL A 122 -0.44 -7.24 -8.16
CA VAL A 122 -0.95 -6.55 -9.35
C VAL A 122 -0.63 -5.06 -9.34
N GLY A 123 -0.75 -4.39 -10.49
CA GLY A 123 -0.49 -2.95 -10.64
C GLY A 123 0.19 -2.64 -11.97
N VAL A 124 0.26 -1.38 -12.37
CA VAL A 124 0.87 -0.99 -13.66
C VAL A 124 2.39 -1.16 -13.65
N ASN A 125 3.01 -1.11 -14.84
CA ASN A 125 4.47 -1.14 -14.93
C ASN A 125 5.09 0.10 -14.29
N GLY A 126 6.23 -0.08 -13.60
CA GLY A 126 6.99 1.02 -13.00
C GLY A 126 6.54 1.45 -11.60
N VAL A 127 5.43 0.92 -11.07
CA VAL A 127 4.98 1.22 -9.68
C VAL A 127 5.79 0.54 -8.59
N GLY A 128 6.71 -0.36 -8.94
CA GLY A 128 7.55 -1.06 -7.97
C GLY A 128 7.05 -2.45 -7.54
N LYS A 129 6.21 -3.14 -8.35
CA LYS A 129 5.72 -4.50 -8.02
C LYS A 129 6.85 -5.47 -7.69
N THR A 130 7.77 -5.69 -8.63
CA THR A 130 8.87 -6.65 -8.47
C THR A 130 9.78 -6.31 -7.28
N THR A 131 10.03 -5.00 -7.05
CA THR A 131 10.76 -4.52 -5.87
C THR A 131 10.00 -4.80 -4.58
N THR A 132 8.69 -4.56 -4.56
CA THR A 132 7.82 -4.85 -3.41
C THR A 132 7.81 -6.35 -3.09
N ILE A 133 7.72 -7.21 -4.13
CA ILE A 133 7.79 -8.67 -3.98
C ILE A 133 9.13 -9.09 -3.35
N GLY A 134 10.25 -8.57 -3.85
CA GLY A 134 11.57 -8.86 -3.29
C GLY A 134 11.71 -8.45 -1.83
N LYS A 135 11.21 -7.27 -1.48
CA LYS A 135 11.20 -6.77 -0.09
C LYS A 135 10.29 -7.62 0.81
N LEU A 136 9.09 -8.00 0.33
CA LEU A 136 8.18 -8.91 1.06
C LEU A 136 8.82 -10.27 1.29
N ALA A 137 9.43 -10.86 0.25
CA ALA A 137 10.13 -12.14 0.36
C ALA A 137 11.23 -12.09 1.43
N SER A 138 12.00 -11.01 1.46
CA SER A 138 13.02 -10.78 2.51
C SER A 138 12.40 -10.71 3.90
N GLN A 139 11.31 -9.94 4.09
CA GLN A 139 10.69 -9.78 5.40
C GLN A 139 10.05 -11.09 5.89
N PHE A 140 9.36 -11.83 5.02
CA PHE A 140 8.80 -13.14 5.39
C PHE A 140 9.91 -14.14 5.72
N LYS A 141 11.01 -14.16 4.95
CA LYS A 141 12.15 -15.03 5.26
C LYS A 141 12.83 -14.67 6.59
N LYS A 142 12.98 -13.39 6.91
CA LYS A 142 13.47 -12.92 8.23
C LYS A 142 12.61 -13.42 9.40
N LYS A 143 11.32 -13.72 9.12
CA LYS A 143 10.38 -14.33 10.07
C LYS A 143 10.49 -15.87 10.15
N GLY A 144 11.38 -16.48 9.39
CA GLY A 144 11.55 -17.91 9.30
C GLY A 144 10.55 -18.63 8.41
N LEU A 145 9.76 -17.89 7.60
CA LEU A 145 8.78 -18.45 6.68
C LEU A 145 9.45 -18.95 5.40
N LYS A 146 8.99 -20.08 4.89
CA LYS A 146 9.38 -20.62 3.59
C LYS A 146 8.61 -19.90 2.49
N VAL A 147 9.30 -19.16 1.64
CA VAL A 147 8.72 -18.36 0.56
C VAL A 147 9.04 -18.98 -0.80
N VAL A 148 8.08 -18.97 -1.74
CA VAL A 148 8.29 -19.33 -3.15
C VAL A 148 7.78 -18.18 -4.03
N LEU A 149 8.58 -17.78 -5.02
CA LEU A 149 8.24 -16.72 -5.98
C LEU A 149 7.82 -17.31 -7.33
N GLY A 150 6.87 -16.65 -8.01
CA GLY A 150 6.43 -16.96 -9.36
C GLY A 150 6.58 -15.77 -10.30
N ALA A 151 7.33 -15.92 -11.40
CA ALA A 151 7.59 -14.88 -12.40
C ALA A 151 6.54 -14.93 -13.51
N ALA A 152 5.31 -14.49 -13.25
CA ALA A 152 4.24 -14.51 -14.24
C ALA A 152 4.14 -13.23 -15.10
N ASP A 153 5.05 -12.23 -14.99
CA ASP A 153 5.25 -11.18 -16.01
C ASP A 153 6.15 -11.72 -17.14
N THR A 154 5.68 -12.73 -17.85
CA THR A 154 6.43 -13.51 -18.83
C THR A 154 6.76 -12.76 -20.12
N PHE A 155 6.08 -11.65 -20.40
CA PHE A 155 6.30 -10.86 -21.61
C PHE A 155 7.43 -9.83 -21.48
N ARG A 156 8.03 -9.70 -20.31
CA ARG A 156 9.13 -8.76 -20.04
C ARG A 156 10.35 -9.52 -19.51
N ALA A 157 11.32 -9.77 -20.38
CA ALA A 157 12.58 -10.40 -19.98
C ALA A 157 13.20 -9.70 -18.76
N ALA A 158 13.27 -8.38 -18.79
CA ALA A 158 13.81 -7.59 -17.69
C ALA A 158 13.03 -7.76 -16.37
N ALA A 159 11.73 -8.08 -16.40
CA ALA A 159 10.96 -8.32 -15.17
C ALA A 159 11.31 -9.70 -14.59
N ILE A 160 11.44 -10.72 -15.44
CA ILE A 160 11.87 -12.07 -15.02
C ILE A 160 13.28 -11.99 -14.41
N ASP A 161 14.22 -11.32 -15.09
CA ASP A 161 15.59 -11.16 -14.62
C ASP A 161 15.65 -10.37 -13.31
N GLN A 162 14.87 -9.30 -13.18
CA GLN A 162 14.79 -8.52 -11.96
C GLN A 162 14.27 -9.35 -10.79
N LEU A 163 13.22 -10.16 -10.99
CA LEU A 163 12.70 -11.03 -9.95
C LEU A 163 13.71 -12.14 -9.60
N GLN A 164 14.47 -12.66 -10.56
CA GLN A 164 15.56 -13.60 -10.30
C GLN A 164 16.64 -12.99 -9.41
N VAL A 165 17.07 -11.75 -9.69
CA VAL A 165 18.03 -11.02 -8.83
C VAL A 165 17.51 -10.89 -7.39
N TRP A 166 16.24 -10.62 -7.22
CA TRP A 166 15.62 -10.57 -5.88
C TRP A 166 15.59 -11.95 -5.22
N ALA A 167 15.23 -13.00 -5.96
CA ALA A 167 15.23 -14.38 -5.49
C ALA A 167 16.63 -14.80 -4.99
N ASP A 168 17.65 -14.54 -5.78
CA ASP A 168 19.05 -14.84 -5.44
C ASP A 168 19.51 -14.03 -4.20
N ARG A 169 19.21 -12.74 -4.17
CA ARG A 169 19.57 -11.85 -3.05
C ARG A 169 18.93 -12.26 -1.73
N THR A 170 17.71 -12.77 -1.79
CA THR A 170 16.95 -13.20 -0.60
C THR A 170 17.09 -14.70 -0.35
N ASP A 171 17.76 -15.44 -1.22
CA ASP A 171 17.90 -16.90 -1.20
C ASP A 171 16.51 -17.57 -1.06
N VAL A 172 15.61 -17.24 -2.01
CA VAL A 172 14.24 -17.73 -2.10
C VAL A 172 14.05 -18.41 -3.44
N PRO A 173 13.46 -19.63 -3.51
CA PRO A 173 13.19 -20.31 -4.78
C PRO A 173 12.22 -19.52 -5.65
N ILE A 174 12.49 -19.52 -6.95
CA ILE A 174 11.67 -18.88 -7.97
C ILE A 174 11.24 -19.90 -9.03
N ILE A 175 9.98 -19.86 -9.41
CA ILE A 175 9.41 -20.60 -10.53
C ILE A 175 9.26 -19.63 -11.70
N ARG A 176 9.91 -19.96 -12.81
CA ARG A 176 9.88 -19.17 -14.04
C ARG A 176 9.85 -20.11 -15.27
N GLN A 177 9.36 -19.59 -16.35
CA GLN A 177 9.39 -20.24 -17.66
C GLN A 177 10.07 -19.32 -18.69
N GLU A 178 10.21 -19.76 -19.91
CA GLU A 178 10.78 -18.96 -21.00
C GLU A 178 9.94 -17.70 -21.27
N MET A 179 10.59 -16.64 -21.77
CA MET A 179 9.89 -15.42 -22.17
C MET A 179 8.80 -15.74 -23.19
N GLY A 180 7.61 -15.16 -22.98
CA GLY A 180 6.43 -15.39 -23.84
C GLY A 180 5.59 -16.62 -23.45
N SER A 181 5.98 -17.38 -22.44
CA SER A 181 5.15 -18.45 -21.89
C SER A 181 3.83 -17.90 -21.34
N ASP A 182 2.81 -18.76 -21.21
CA ASP A 182 1.52 -18.38 -20.63
C ASP A 182 1.68 -18.00 -19.13
N PRO A 183 1.38 -16.75 -18.73
CA PRO A 183 1.46 -16.33 -17.34
C PRO A 183 0.67 -17.23 -16.36
N ALA A 184 -0.46 -17.75 -16.83
CA ALA A 184 -1.29 -18.65 -16.03
C ALA A 184 -0.61 -20.00 -15.80
N SER A 185 0.19 -20.50 -16.76
CA SER A 185 1.00 -21.72 -16.57
C SER A 185 2.03 -21.52 -15.48
N VAL A 186 2.76 -20.38 -15.50
CA VAL A 186 3.74 -20.05 -14.45
C VAL A 186 3.08 -19.98 -13.08
N ALA A 187 1.92 -19.31 -12.96
CA ALA A 187 1.20 -19.20 -11.71
C ALA A 187 0.75 -20.55 -11.18
N PHE A 188 0.21 -21.42 -12.06
CA PHE A 188 -0.19 -22.78 -11.69
C PHE A 188 1.01 -23.61 -11.18
N ASP A 189 2.12 -23.60 -11.92
CA ASP A 189 3.31 -24.36 -11.55
C ASP A 189 3.93 -23.83 -10.25
N THR A 190 3.86 -22.51 -10.03
CA THR A 190 4.34 -21.89 -8.78
C THR A 190 3.53 -22.35 -7.58
N VAL A 191 2.20 -22.31 -7.66
CA VAL A 191 1.34 -22.74 -6.55
C VAL A 191 1.51 -24.24 -6.29
N LYS A 192 1.55 -25.06 -7.34
CA LYS A 192 1.78 -26.51 -7.23
C LYS A 192 3.16 -26.82 -6.61
N SER A 193 4.18 -26.12 -7.05
CA SER A 193 5.56 -26.27 -6.51
C SER A 193 5.62 -25.83 -5.05
N GLY A 194 4.97 -24.71 -4.68
CA GLY A 194 4.93 -24.22 -3.31
C GLY A 194 4.23 -25.19 -2.37
N VAL A 195 3.12 -25.81 -2.79
CA VAL A 195 2.45 -26.89 -2.03
C VAL A 195 3.39 -28.08 -1.82
N ASN A 196 4.07 -28.53 -2.88
CA ASN A 196 4.98 -29.68 -2.82
C ASN A 196 6.21 -29.42 -1.93
N GLN A 197 6.64 -28.17 -1.80
CA GLN A 197 7.78 -27.75 -0.96
C GLN A 197 7.37 -27.41 0.47
N ASP A 198 6.11 -27.58 0.85
CA ASP A 198 5.55 -27.15 2.15
C ASP A 198 5.89 -25.66 2.43
N ALA A 199 5.68 -24.81 1.43
CA ALA A 199 5.87 -23.37 1.55
C ALA A 199 4.85 -22.75 2.51
N ASP A 200 5.25 -21.71 3.22
CA ASP A 200 4.34 -20.92 4.04
C ASP A 200 3.70 -19.79 3.23
N VAL A 201 4.47 -19.22 2.28
CA VAL A 201 4.05 -18.08 1.44
C VAL A 201 4.41 -18.33 -0.02
N ILE A 202 3.47 -18.03 -0.91
CA ILE A 202 3.68 -18.02 -2.36
C ILE A 202 3.37 -16.61 -2.86
N ILE A 203 4.29 -15.99 -3.61
CA ILE A 203 4.10 -14.63 -4.16
C ILE A 203 4.20 -14.70 -5.68
N ILE A 204 3.15 -14.25 -6.38
CA ILE A 204 3.08 -14.24 -7.84
C ILE A 204 3.26 -12.82 -8.36
N ASP A 205 4.35 -12.55 -9.12
CA ASP A 205 4.51 -11.31 -9.89
C ASP A 205 3.70 -11.38 -11.18
N THR A 206 2.95 -10.34 -11.50
CA THR A 206 2.09 -10.29 -12.70
C THR A 206 2.44 -9.14 -13.62
N ALA A 207 2.04 -9.24 -14.89
CA ALA A 207 2.16 -8.16 -15.85
C ALA A 207 1.35 -6.91 -15.43
N GLY A 208 1.79 -5.74 -15.91
CA GLY A 208 1.16 -4.44 -15.58
C GLY A 208 0.90 -3.55 -16.81
N ARG A 209 0.61 -4.13 -17.97
CA ARG A 209 0.44 -3.41 -19.25
C ARG A 209 -0.95 -2.79 -19.39
N LEU A 210 -1.25 -1.72 -18.67
CA LEU A 210 -2.57 -1.11 -18.63
C LEU A 210 -3.03 -0.49 -19.98
N HIS A 211 -2.10 -0.17 -20.88
CA HIS A 211 -2.45 0.30 -22.24
C HIS A 211 -3.22 -0.74 -23.08
N ASN A 212 -3.08 -2.04 -22.75
CA ASN A 212 -3.90 -3.13 -23.29
C ASN A 212 -4.81 -3.71 -22.20
N LYS A 213 -5.64 -2.86 -21.66
CA LYS A 213 -6.47 -3.07 -20.46
C LYS A 213 -7.27 -4.37 -20.51
N VAL A 214 -7.99 -4.62 -21.61
CA VAL A 214 -8.87 -5.79 -21.71
C VAL A 214 -8.08 -7.09 -21.64
N ASN A 215 -6.96 -7.16 -22.35
CA ASN A 215 -6.12 -8.35 -22.34
C ASN A 215 -5.47 -8.58 -20.99
N LEU A 216 -4.96 -7.52 -20.34
CA LEU A 216 -4.40 -7.62 -19.00
C LEU A 216 -5.44 -8.15 -17.98
N MET A 217 -6.66 -7.62 -18.01
CA MET A 217 -7.71 -8.02 -17.08
C MET A 217 -8.12 -9.49 -17.29
N ASN A 218 -8.22 -9.93 -18.56
CA ASN A 218 -8.47 -11.33 -18.88
C ASN A 218 -7.33 -12.25 -18.41
N GLU A 219 -6.08 -11.82 -18.57
CA GLU A 219 -4.90 -12.54 -18.11
C GLU A 219 -4.90 -12.70 -16.59
N LEU A 220 -5.11 -11.62 -15.84
CA LEU A 220 -5.19 -11.66 -14.38
C LEU A 220 -6.33 -12.55 -13.88
N THR A 221 -7.49 -12.50 -14.53
CA THR A 221 -8.62 -13.40 -14.23
C THR A 221 -8.26 -14.86 -14.50
N LYS A 222 -7.53 -15.14 -15.60
CA LYS A 222 -7.06 -16.50 -15.91
C LYS A 222 -6.05 -16.99 -14.88
N ILE A 223 -5.09 -16.15 -14.47
CA ILE A 223 -4.12 -16.47 -13.41
C ILE A 223 -4.86 -16.86 -12.12
N LYS A 224 -5.83 -16.05 -11.67
CA LYS A 224 -6.65 -16.38 -10.50
C LYS A 224 -7.32 -17.75 -10.62
N ARG A 225 -7.99 -18.03 -11.75
CA ARG A 225 -8.69 -19.29 -11.97
C ARG A 225 -7.78 -20.53 -11.94
N VAL A 226 -6.57 -20.42 -12.44
CA VAL A 226 -5.65 -21.58 -12.45
C VAL A 226 -5.06 -21.84 -11.07
N MET A 227 -4.81 -20.81 -10.26
CA MET A 227 -4.42 -20.98 -8.87
C MET A 227 -5.49 -21.71 -8.07
N GLN A 228 -6.78 -21.41 -8.30
CA GLN A 228 -7.93 -22.06 -7.67
C GLN A 228 -8.07 -23.55 -8.01
N LYS A 229 -7.45 -24.03 -9.09
CA LYS A 229 -7.39 -25.47 -9.40
C LYS A 229 -6.46 -26.25 -8.48
N VAL A 230 -5.51 -25.55 -7.83
CA VAL A 230 -4.56 -26.14 -6.87
C VAL A 230 -5.03 -25.90 -5.44
N ILE A 231 -5.39 -24.65 -5.14
CA ILE A 231 -5.90 -24.21 -3.83
C ILE A 231 -7.22 -23.47 -4.08
N PRO A 232 -8.38 -24.03 -3.70
CA PRO A 232 -9.70 -23.54 -4.11
C PRO A 232 -10.01 -22.07 -3.76
N ASP A 233 -9.43 -21.55 -2.68
CA ASP A 233 -9.62 -20.18 -2.20
C ASP A 233 -8.44 -19.24 -2.54
N ALA A 234 -7.47 -19.68 -3.37
CA ALA A 234 -6.38 -18.83 -3.85
C ALA A 234 -6.85 -17.87 -4.97
N PRO A 235 -6.20 -16.70 -5.09
CA PRO A 235 -5.23 -16.13 -4.16
C PRO A 235 -5.93 -15.68 -2.87
N HIS A 236 -5.26 -15.82 -1.73
CA HIS A 236 -5.79 -15.38 -0.45
C HIS A 236 -5.71 -13.86 -0.28
N ASP A 237 -4.81 -13.22 -1.03
CA ASP A 237 -4.66 -11.77 -1.07
C ASP A 237 -4.29 -11.33 -2.49
N VAL A 238 -4.96 -10.30 -2.99
CA VAL A 238 -4.64 -9.59 -4.22
C VAL A 238 -4.11 -8.22 -3.84
N LEU A 239 -2.78 -8.09 -3.80
CA LEU A 239 -2.09 -6.88 -3.41
C LEU A 239 -1.93 -5.95 -4.62
N LEU A 240 -2.64 -4.84 -4.62
CA LEU A 240 -2.44 -3.79 -5.62
C LEU A 240 -1.31 -2.86 -5.19
N VAL A 241 -0.26 -2.79 -6.01
CA VAL A 241 0.85 -1.86 -5.83
C VAL A 241 0.58 -0.59 -6.63
N LEU A 242 0.63 0.55 -5.95
CA LEU A 242 0.42 1.88 -6.50
C LEU A 242 1.64 2.77 -6.23
N ASP A 243 1.92 3.67 -7.16
CA ASP A 243 2.97 4.68 -7.02
C ASP A 243 2.36 5.97 -6.43
N GLY A 244 2.70 6.29 -5.19
CA GLY A 244 2.21 7.46 -4.47
C GLY A 244 2.59 8.79 -5.12
N SER A 245 3.63 8.81 -5.96
CA SER A 245 4.03 10.03 -6.67
C SER A 245 3.10 10.41 -7.83
N THR A 246 2.25 9.48 -8.29
CA THR A 246 1.35 9.69 -9.44
C THR A 246 0.05 10.41 -9.08
N GLY A 247 -0.23 10.63 -7.78
CA GLY A 247 -1.40 11.37 -7.32
C GLY A 247 -2.71 10.80 -7.85
N GLN A 248 -3.55 11.63 -8.48
CA GLN A 248 -4.87 11.25 -9.00
C GLN A 248 -4.84 10.09 -10.02
N ASN A 249 -3.73 9.86 -10.72
CA ASN A 249 -3.61 8.70 -11.60
C ASN A 249 -3.66 7.36 -10.83
N ALA A 250 -3.23 7.34 -9.57
CA ALA A 250 -3.32 6.15 -8.74
C ALA A 250 -4.78 5.75 -8.44
N PHE A 251 -5.69 6.73 -8.33
CA PHE A 251 -7.14 6.46 -8.15
C PHE A 251 -7.72 5.74 -9.36
N GLU A 252 -7.41 6.20 -10.58
CA GLU A 252 -7.90 5.54 -11.79
C GLU A 252 -7.33 4.12 -11.92
N GLN A 253 -6.07 3.91 -11.58
CA GLN A 253 -5.48 2.58 -11.52
C GLN A 253 -6.20 1.69 -10.49
N ALA A 254 -6.41 2.17 -9.27
CA ALA A 254 -7.13 1.44 -8.23
C ALA A 254 -8.51 1.01 -8.70
N LYS A 255 -9.28 1.94 -9.28
CA LYS A 255 -10.61 1.68 -9.84
C LYS A 255 -10.60 0.56 -10.89
N GLN A 256 -9.60 0.55 -11.76
CA GLN A 256 -9.53 -0.42 -12.84
C GLN A 256 -9.15 -1.81 -12.35
N PHE A 257 -8.13 -1.91 -11.49
CA PHE A 257 -7.70 -3.19 -10.94
C PHE A 257 -8.75 -3.79 -9.99
N THR A 258 -9.38 -2.98 -9.14
CA THR A 258 -10.43 -3.44 -8.21
C THR A 258 -11.60 -4.06 -8.97
N LYS A 259 -12.00 -3.44 -10.10
CA LYS A 259 -13.08 -3.97 -10.93
C LYS A 259 -12.75 -5.34 -11.56
N ALA A 260 -11.46 -5.61 -11.81
CA ALA A 260 -11.04 -6.76 -12.59
C ALA A 260 -10.56 -7.95 -11.76
N THR A 261 -9.94 -7.70 -10.59
CA THR A 261 -9.21 -8.72 -9.83
C THR A 261 -9.66 -8.88 -8.38
N GLU A 262 -10.68 -8.13 -7.93
CA GLU A 262 -11.12 -8.14 -6.53
C GLU A 262 -9.94 -7.86 -5.58
N VAL A 263 -9.32 -6.69 -5.74
CA VAL A 263 -8.20 -6.25 -4.88
C VAL A 263 -8.60 -6.30 -3.41
N THR A 264 -7.77 -6.92 -2.59
CA THR A 264 -8.04 -7.11 -1.15
C THR A 264 -7.14 -6.25 -0.26
N SER A 265 -5.99 -5.80 -0.78
CA SER A 265 -5.06 -4.95 -0.03
C SER A 265 -4.24 -4.04 -0.95
N LEU A 266 -3.70 -2.97 -0.38
CA LEU A 266 -2.89 -1.97 -1.08
C LEU A 266 -1.45 -1.95 -0.56
N ALA A 267 -0.50 -1.74 -1.48
CA ALA A 267 0.84 -1.28 -1.17
C ALA A 267 1.09 0.04 -1.90
N VAL A 268 1.42 1.10 -1.18
CA VAL A 268 1.72 2.41 -1.79
C VAL A 268 3.22 2.67 -1.69
N THR A 269 3.87 2.79 -2.83
CA THR A 269 5.32 2.94 -2.98
C THR A 269 5.73 4.37 -3.27
N LYS A 270 7.04 4.66 -3.21
CA LYS A 270 7.67 5.93 -3.60
C LYS A 270 7.15 7.15 -2.81
N LEU A 271 6.74 6.93 -1.57
CA LEU A 271 6.28 8.01 -0.70
C LEU A 271 7.42 8.97 -0.31
N ASP A 272 8.67 8.50 -0.30
CA ASP A 272 9.88 9.28 -0.06
C ASP A 272 10.18 10.33 -1.15
N GLY A 273 9.66 10.11 -2.34
CA GLY A 273 9.86 11.00 -3.50
C GLY A 273 8.81 12.10 -3.64
N THR A 274 7.70 12.07 -2.89
CA THR A 274 6.51 12.88 -3.17
C THR A 274 6.06 13.77 -2.02
N ALA A 275 5.39 14.86 -2.36
CA ALA A 275 4.59 15.69 -1.44
C ALA A 275 3.09 15.29 -1.44
N LYS A 276 2.75 14.19 -2.11
CA LYS A 276 1.38 13.75 -2.41
C LYS A 276 0.92 12.54 -1.59
N GLY A 277 1.44 12.39 -0.37
CA GLY A 277 1.12 11.27 0.52
C GLY A 277 -0.36 11.12 0.89
N GLY A 278 -1.16 12.19 0.70
CA GLY A 278 -2.62 12.16 0.89
C GLY A 278 -3.34 11.14 0.02
N VAL A 279 -2.74 10.73 -1.10
CA VAL A 279 -3.26 9.67 -1.98
C VAL A 279 -3.55 8.36 -1.22
N VAL A 280 -2.78 8.04 -0.18
CA VAL A 280 -2.98 6.86 0.66
C VAL A 280 -4.34 6.92 1.37
N ILE A 281 -4.68 8.10 1.91
CA ILE A 281 -5.94 8.35 2.62
C ILE A 281 -7.12 8.21 1.65
N GLY A 282 -7.04 8.94 0.52
CA GLY A 282 -8.12 8.99 -0.44
C GLY A 282 -8.43 7.64 -1.10
N ILE A 283 -7.40 6.89 -1.53
CA ILE A 283 -7.61 5.59 -2.16
C ILE A 283 -8.19 4.57 -1.17
N SER A 284 -7.67 4.54 0.06
CA SER A 284 -8.20 3.64 1.09
C SER A 284 -9.67 3.92 1.41
N ASP A 285 -10.04 5.19 1.56
CA ASP A 285 -11.44 5.57 1.83
C ASP A 285 -12.35 5.31 0.64
N GLN A 286 -11.97 5.77 -0.56
CA GLN A 286 -12.84 5.71 -1.74
C GLN A 286 -13.14 4.28 -2.19
N PHE A 287 -12.14 3.39 -2.13
CA PHE A 287 -12.30 2.00 -2.57
C PHE A 287 -12.60 1.01 -1.45
N LYS A 288 -12.55 1.47 -0.19
CA LYS A 288 -12.73 0.63 1.02
C LYS A 288 -11.78 -0.56 1.04
N ILE A 289 -10.53 -0.34 0.59
CA ILE A 289 -9.48 -1.36 0.56
C ILE A 289 -8.40 -0.97 1.58
N PRO A 290 -8.02 -1.88 2.50
CA PRO A 290 -7.01 -1.60 3.50
C PRO A 290 -5.64 -1.39 2.87
N VAL A 291 -4.91 -0.40 3.37
CA VAL A 291 -3.48 -0.25 3.09
C VAL A 291 -2.72 -1.22 3.99
N LYS A 292 -1.94 -2.10 3.39
CA LYS A 292 -1.17 -3.12 4.12
C LYS A 292 0.30 -2.75 4.23
N TYR A 293 0.85 -2.18 3.16
CA TYR A 293 2.26 -1.82 3.09
C TYR A 293 2.48 -0.43 2.51
N ILE A 294 3.55 0.23 2.97
CA ILE A 294 4.05 1.49 2.41
C ILE A 294 5.54 1.37 2.11
N GLY A 295 5.94 1.89 0.94
CA GLY A 295 7.34 2.00 0.51
C GLY A 295 7.85 3.43 0.72
N VAL A 296 8.86 3.56 1.57
CA VAL A 296 9.43 4.83 2.04
C VAL A 296 10.89 5.01 1.65
N GLY A 297 11.36 4.26 0.65
CA GLY A 297 12.72 4.32 0.13
C GLY A 297 13.10 3.10 -0.71
N GLU A 298 14.34 3.06 -1.20
CA GLU A 298 14.85 2.02 -2.10
C GLU A 298 15.47 0.81 -1.39
N GLY A 299 15.85 0.94 -0.14
CA GLY A 299 16.47 -0.13 0.65
C GLY A 299 15.54 -1.34 0.85
N ILE A 300 16.13 -2.50 1.13
CA ILE A 300 15.38 -3.74 1.33
C ILE A 300 14.43 -3.69 2.54
N ASP A 301 14.75 -2.86 3.52
CA ASP A 301 13.98 -2.66 4.74
C ASP A 301 13.05 -1.42 4.67
N ASP A 302 13.03 -0.69 3.54
CA ASP A 302 12.18 0.50 3.33
C ASP A 302 10.75 0.17 2.89
N LEU A 303 10.33 -1.09 2.99
CA LEU A 303 8.94 -1.49 2.94
C LEU A 303 8.46 -1.71 4.38
N GLN A 304 7.43 -0.98 4.79
CA GLN A 304 6.88 -1.04 6.13
C GLN A 304 5.43 -1.52 6.12
N VAL A 305 5.03 -2.22 7.17
CA VAL A 305 3.62 -2.50 7.44
C VAL A 305 2.95 -1.18 7.80
N PHE A 306 1.81 -0.91 7.20
CA PHE A 306 1.08 0.34 7.38
C PHE A 306 0.50 0.42 8.79
N ASN A 307 0.85 1.48 9.50
CA ASN A 307 0.23 1.85 10.76
C ASN A 307 -0.45 3.21 10.60
N LYS A 308 -1.78 3.23 10.68
CA LYS A 308 -2.60 4.43 10.46
C LYS A 308 -2.23 5.60 11.36
N HIS A 309 -1.95 5.34 12.64
CA HIS A 309 -1.60 6.38 13.60
C HIS A 309 -0.21 6.95 13.35
N GLU A 310 0.78 6.09 13.12
CA GLU A 310 2.15 6.54 12.80
C GLU A 310 2.19 7.30 11.47
N PHE A 311 1.42 6.84 10.48
CA PHE A 311 1.30 7.49 9.18
C PHE A 311 0.68 8.88 9.32
N VAL A 312 -0.47 9.02 9.98
CA VAL A 312 -1.12 10.31 10.20
C VAL A 312 -0.23 11.23 11.05
N ASP A 313 0.35 10.72 12.13
CA ASP A 313 1.28 11.48 12.96
C ASP A 313 2.46 12.08 12.18
N SER A 314 2.93 11.37 11.11
CA SER A 314 4.03 11.86 10.29
C SER A 314 3.72 13.13 9.50
N PHE A 315 2.44 13.46 9.30
CA PHE A 315 2.04 14.71 8.63
C PHE A 315 2.04 15.93 9.55
N PHE A 316 1.94 15.72 10.89
CA PHE A 316 1.70 16.77 11.87
C PHE A 316 2.88 17.04 12.82
N LYS A 317 3.97 16.33 12.68
CA LYS A 317 5.21 16.53 13.49
C LYS A 317 6.28 17.31 12.72
#